data_c98093391c6666bdada1a1799bbdae2f
#
_entry.id   c98093391c6666bdada1a1799bbdae2f
#
_cell.length_a   1.000
_cell.length_b   1.000
_cell.length_c   1.000
_cell.angle_alpha   90.00
_cell.angle_beta   90.00
_cell.angle_gamma   90.00
#
_symmetry.space_group_name_H-M   'P 1'
#
loop_
_entity.id
_entity.type
_entity.pdbx_description
1 polymer ?
#
loop_
_entity_poly.entity_id
_entity_poly.type
_entity_poly.pdbx_seq_one_letter_code
_entity_poly.pdbx_strand_id
1 'polypeptide(L)'
;MGKVVFDDPVHHISGRTSKKYRTCYNYRKWSDRKYTSVHGDRTTPASTEELEQREKFRVVRLAAHNRARDLMHLTYDQMDFIAEKKAKGASFKYTTYRGWLFGKAWKCFNESTHEVNMPERLNTIG
;
A
#
# COMPACT_ATOMS: atom_id res chain seq x y z
N MET A 1 29.25 -2.58 8.40
CA MET A 1 29.94 -2.74 7.17
C MET A 1 30.00 -1.43 6.42
N GLY A 2 31.15 -1.10 5.86
CA GLY A 2 31.37 0.20 5.28
C GLY A 2 31.15 0.25 3.77
N LYS A 3 31.93 1.07 3.13
CA LYS A 3 31.90 1.20 1.68
C LYS A 3 32.31 -0.09 0.96
N VAL A 4 31.69 -0.33 -0.17
CA VAL A 4 32.15 -1.30 -1.14
C VAL A 4 32.76 -0.53 -2.31
N VAL A 5 33.98 -0.92 -2.69
CA VAL A 5 34.65 -0.36 -3.85
C VAL A 5 34.41 -1.28 -5.03
N PHE A 6 33.90 -0.72 -6.11
CA PHE A 6 33.64 -1.47 -7.35
C PHE A 6 34.67 -1.08 -8.40
N ASP A 7 35.30 -2.11 -8.97
CA ASP A 7 36.15 -1.93 -10.14
C ASP A 7 35.30 -1.91 -11.42
N ASP A 8 35.86 -1.35 -12.50
CA ASP A 8 35.21 -1.44 -13.80
C ASP A 8 35.06 -2.91 -14.22
N PRO A 9 33.96 -3.28 -14.86
CA PRO A 9 32.86 -2.48 -15.39
C PRO A 9 31.70 -2.20 -14.42
N VAL A 10 31.83 -2.56 -13.16
CA VAL A 10 30.75 -2.41 -12.18
C VAL A 10 30.76 -1.00 -11.63
N HIS A 11 29.81 -0.19 -12.09
CA HIS A 11 29.66 1.20 -11.62
C HIS A 11 28.76 1.32 -10.40
N HIS A 12 27.68 0.53 -10.36
CA HIS A 12 26.83 0.42 -9.19
C HIS A 12 25.99 -0.83 -9.28
N ILE A 13 25.58 -1.29 -8.12
CA ILE A 13 24.60 -2.37 -7.98
C ILE A 13 23.49 -1.83 -7.08
N SER A 14 22.24 -2.06 -7.49
CA SER A 14 21.07 -1.70 -6.67
C SER A 14 20.23 -2.93 -6.44
N GLY A 15 19.46 -2.90 -5.34
CA GLY A 15 18.58 -3.98 -4.96
C GLY A 15 19.19 -4.95 -3.98
N ARG A 16 18.50 -6.07 -3.79
CA ARG A 16 18.90 -7.09 -2.81
C ARG A 16 19.91 -8.05 -3.41
N THR A 17 21.04 -8.22 -2.74
CA THR A 17 22.12 -9.10 -3.22
C THR A 17 21.91 -10.58 -2.89
N SER A 18 21.11 -10.89 -1.86
CA SER A 18 20.83 -12.28 -1.48
C SER A 18 19.43 -12.42 -0.94
N LYS A 19 18.73 -13.46 -1.41
CA LYS A 19 17.42 -13.87 -0.87
C LYS A 19 17.54 -15.11 0.02
N LYS A 20 18.67 -15.79 -0.05
CA LYS A 20 18.88 -17.07 0.64
C LYS A 20 19.12 -16.90 2.14
N TYR A 21 19.78 -15.82 2.52
CA TYR A 21 20.14 -15.55 3.91
C TYR A 21 19.19 -14.52 4.52
N ARG A 22 18.99 -14.58 5.82
CA ARG A 22 18.18 -13.61 6.55
C ARG A 22 18.72 -12.20 6.49
N THR A 23 20.04 -12.08 6.35
CA THR A 23 20.69 -10.79 6.19
C THR A 23 20.95 -10.53 4.72
N CYS A 24 20.53 -9.41 4.23
CA CYS A 24 20.70 -9.01 2.84
C CYS A 24 21.46 -7.69 2.78
N TYR A 25 22.21 -7.51 1.69
CA TYR A 25 22.92 -6.27 1.42
C TYR A 25 22.21 -5.52 0.31
N ASN A 26 21.96 -4.25 0.52
CA ASN A 26 21.49 -3.35 -0.52
C ASN A 26 22.63 -2.43 -0.94
N TYR A 27 22.83 -2.32 -2.25
CA TYR A 27 23.79 -1.41 -2.83
C TYR A 27 23.04 -0.21 -3.38
N ARG A 28 23.51 0.99 -3.03
CA ARG A 28 22.91 2.24 -3.50
C ARG A 28 24.00 3.18 -3.96
N LYS A 29 23.67 3.97 -4.96
CA LYS A 29 24.49 5.09 -5.39
C LYS A 29 23.83 6.37 -4.91
N TRP A 30 24.60 7.18 -4.18
CA TRP A 30 24.16 8.51 -3.79
C TRP A 30 25.24 9.49 -4.24
N SER A 31 24.88 10.40 -5.17
CA SER A 31 25.86 11.27 -5.81
C SER A 31 26.99 10.43 -6.40
N ASP A 32 28.24 10.73 -6.09
CA ASP A 32 29.40 9.96 -6.56
C ASP A 32 29.82 8.82 -5.63
N ARG A 33 29.06 8.59 -4.57
CA ARG A 33 29.37 7.56 -3.57
C ARG A 33 28.46 6.36 -3.71
N LYS A 34 29.01 5.19 -3.45
CA LYS A 34 28.29 3.92 -3.43
C LYS A 34 28.26 3.40 -2.00
N TYR A 35 27.09 2.95 -1.57
CA TYR A 35 26.87 2.47 -0.21
C TYR A 35 26.33 1.07 -0.23
N THR A 36 26.67 0.31 0.81
CA THR A 36 25.96 -0.90 1.16
C THR A 36 25.27 -0.70 2.50
N SER A 37 24.08 -1.23 2.63
CA SER A 37 23.39 -1.34 3.91
C SER A 37 22.95 -2.76 4.15
N VAL A 38 22.93 -3.17 5.41
CA VAL A 38 22.52 -4.52 5.80
C VAL A 38 21.08 -4.45 6.30
N HIS A 39 20.22 -5.29 5.70
CA HIS A 39 18.85 -5.46 6.15
C HIS A 39 18.69 -6.89 6.67
N GLY A 40 18.41 -7.01 7.96
CA GLY A 40 18.07 -8.28 8.57
C GLY A 40 16.57 -8.49 8.64
N ASP A 41 16.17 -9.73 8.85
CA ASP A 41 14.79 -10.04 9.17
C ASP A 41 14.41 -9.46 10.51
N ARG A 42 13.14 -9.12 10.66
CA ARG A 42 12.63 -8.68 11.95
C ARG A 42 12.72 -9.81 12.96
N THR A 43 13.40 -9.56 14.08
CA THR A 43 13.59 -10.56 15.13
C THR A 43 12.48 -10.55 16.17
N THR A 44 11.79 -9.42 16.33
CA THR A 44 10.66 -9.29 17.26
C THR A 44 9.37 -9.76 16.60
N PRO A 45 8.55 -10.54 17.30
CA PRO A 45 7.24 -10.91 16.76
C PRO A 45 6.33 -9.69 16.66
N ALA A 46 5.36 -9.76 15.75
CA ALA A 46 4.38 -8.70 15.60
C ALA A 46 3.53 -8.57 16.87
N SER A 47 3.28 -7.33 17.31
CA SER A 47 2.38 -7.08 18.44
C SER A 47 0.93 -7.42 18.07
N THR A 48 0.09 -7.58 19.09
CA THR A 48 -1.34 -7.81 18.88
C THR A 48 -1.97 -6.69 18.04
N GLU A 49 -1.59 -5.44 18.31
CA GLU A 49 -2.07 -4.28 17.54
C GLU A 49 -1.67 -4.34 16.07
N GLU A 50 -0.43 -4.76 15.79
CA GLU A 50 0.03 -4.92 14.43
C GLU A 50 -0.72 -6.03 13.69
N LEU A 51 -1.01 -7.14 14.37
CA LEU A 51 -1.78 -8.25 13.79
C LEU A 51 -3.21 -7.83 13.47
N GLU A 52 -3.85 -7.08 14.36
CA GLU A 52 -5.18 -6.53 14.14
C GLU A 52 -5.19 -5.55 12.96
N GLN A 53 -4.19 -4.69 12.87
CA GLN A 53 -4.05 -3.75 11.75
C GLN A 53 -3.86 -4.47 10.41
N ARG A 54 -3.05 -5.52 10.39
CA ARG A 54 -2.86 -6.35 9.18
C ARG A 54 -4.15 -7.03 8.76
N GLU A 55 -4.91 -7.56 9.72
CA GLU A 55 -6.18 -8.21 9.44
C GLU A 55 -7.21 -7.21 8.89
N LYS A 56 -7.30 -6.03 9.50
CA LYS A 56 -8.15 -4.94 8.99
C LYS A 56 -7.77 -4.58 7.56
N PHE A 57 -6.48 -4.42 7.29
CA PHE A 57 -6.00 -4.08 5.96
C PHE A 57 -6.37 -5.16 4.94
N ARG A 58 -6.22 -6.44 5.30
CA ARG A 58 -6.57 -7.57 4.44
C ARG A 58 -8.05 -7.56 4.09
N VAL A 59 -8.91 -7.40 5.08
CA VAL A 59 -10.36 -7.40 4.91
C VAL A 59 -10.81 -6.21 4.06
N VAL A 60 -10.30 -5.03 4.35
CA VAL A 60 -10.63 -3.81 3.61
C VAL A 60 -10.16 -3.90 2.15
N ARG A 61 -8.95 -4.40 1.93
CA ARG A 61 -8.41 -4.58 0.58
C ARG A 61 -9.28 -5.55 -0.24
N LEU A 62 -9.68 -6.66 0.36
CA LEU A 62 -10.53 -7.64 -0.31
C LEU A 62 -11.90 -7.05 -0.66
N ALA A 63 -12.52 -6.33 0.28
CA ALA A 63 -13.79 -5.68 0.04
C ALA A 63 -13.72 -4.65 -1.09
N ALA A 64 -12.69 -3.82 -1.10
CA ALA A 64 -12.47 -2.84 -2.16
C ALA A 64 -12.24 -3.51 -3.52
N HIS A 65 -11.48 -4.60 -3.55
CA HIS A 65 -11.24 -5.37 -4.76
C HIS A 65 -12.53 -5.98 -5.33
N ASN A 66 -13.33 -6.58 -4.46
CA ASN A 66 -14.62 -7.17 -4.86
C ASN A 66 -15.58 -6.09 -5.38
N ARG A 67 -15.63 -4.93 -4.74
CA ARG A 67 -16.45 -3.81 -5.20
C ARG A 67 -15.99 -3.30 -6.57
N ALA A 68 -14.69 -3.23 -6.80
CA ALA A 68 -14.14 -2.79 -8.09
C ALA A 68 -14.50 -3.76 -9.23
N ARG A 69 -14.70 -5.04 -8.92
CA ARG A 69 -15.08 -6.07 -9.89
C ARG A 69 -16.59 -6.22 -10.06
N ASP A 70 -17.38 -5.60 -9.21
CA ASP A 70 -18.83 -5.70 -9.25
C ASP A 70 -19.39 -4.82 -10.37
N LEU A 71 -19.81 -5.46 -11.45
CA LEU A 71 -20.31 -4.76 -12.63
C LEU A 71 -21.63 -4.01 -12.36
N MET A 72 -22.42 -4.47 -11.39
CA MET A 72 -23.68 -3.79 -11.04
C MET A 72 -23.45 -2.40 -10.46
N HIS A 73 -22.36 -2.23 -9.74
CA HIS A 73 -22.03 -0.98 -9.07
C HIS A 73 -20.98 -0.14 -9.79
N LEU A 74 -20.30 -0.73 -10.77
CA LEU A 74 -19.14 -0.10 -11.42
C LEU A 74 -19.48 1.28 -12.00
N THR A 75 -20.57 1.40 -12.75
CA THR A 75 -20.97 2.66 -13.38
C THR A 75 -21.28 3.73 -12.35
N TYR A 76 -22.08 3.39 -11.34
CA TYR A 76 -22.44 4.32 -10.27
C TYR A 76 -21.25 4.73 -9.43
N ASP A 77 -20.37 3.79 -9.12
CA ASP A 77 -19.17 4.05 -8.32
C ASP A 77 -18.21 4.98 -9.06
N GLN A 78 -18.03 4.78 -10.36
CA GLN A 78 -17.19 5.67 -11.17
C GLN A 78 -17.79 7.08 -11.29
N MET A 79 -19.10 7.18 -11.45
CA MET A 79 -19.78 8.47 -11.45
C MET A 79 -19.63 9.19 -10.11
N ASP A 80 -19.78 8.47 -9.01
CA ASP A 80 -19.61 9.04 -7.67
C ASP A 80 -18.17 9.50 -7.42
N PHE A 81 -17.19 8.74 -7.89
CA PHE A 81 -15.79 9.14 -7.82
C PHE A 81 -15.52 10.45 -8.56
N ILE A 82 -16.02 10.56 -9.78
CA ILE A 82 -15.84 11.77 -10.60
C ILE A 82 -16.56 12.96 -9.97
N ALA A 83 -17.78 12.75 -9.47
CA ALA A 83 -18.56 13.80 -8.83
C ALA A 83 -17.88 14.33 -7.56
N GLU A 84 -17.37 13.43 -6.73
CA GLU A 84 -16.65 13.79 -5.51
C GLU A 84 -15.33 14.51 -5.83
N LYS A 85 -14.61 14.07 -6.84
CA LYS A 85 -13.38 14.72 -7.30
C LYS A 85 -13.65 16.17 -7.76
N LYS A 86 -14.73 16.39 -8.50
CA LYS A 86 -15.12 17.73 -8.93
C LYS A 86 -15.55 18.61 -7.76
N ALA A 87 -16.30 18.04 -6.82
CA ALA A 87 -16.81 18.79 -5.66
C ALA A 87 -15.69 19.22 -4.72
N LYS A 88 -14.72 18.35 -4.49
CA LYS A 88 -13.61 18.65 -3.56
C LYS A 88 -12.44 19.38 -4.22
N GLY A 89 -12.29 19.29 -5.54
CA GLY A 89 -11.23 19.97 -6.27
C GLY A 89 -9.84 19.65 -5.73
N ALA A 90 -9.07 20.69 -5.35
CA ALA A 90 -7.71 20.52 -4.86
C ALA A 90 -7.61 19.82 -3.50
N SER A 91 -8.68 19.74 -2.73
CA SER A 91 -8.71 19.04 -1.45
C SER A 91 -8.95 17.54 -1.58
N PHE A 92 -9.18 17.06 -2.80
CA PHE A 92 -9.40 15.65 -3.07
C PHE A 92 -8.10 14.86 -2.92
N LYS A 93 -8.10 13.88 -2.00
CA LYS A 93 -6.88 13.16 -1.59
C LYS A 93 -6.49 12.00 -2.51
N TYR A 94 -7.45 11.49 -3.29
CA TYR A 94 -7.24 10.25 -4.04
C TYR A 94 -6.90 10.55 -5.49
N THR A 95 -5.87 9.90 -6.00
CA THR A 95 -5.44 10.05 -7.39
C THR A 95 -6.04 8.98 -8.29
N THR A 96 -6.44 7.84 -7.73
CA THR A 96 -6.96 6.71 -8.49
C THR A 96 -8.31 6.26 -7.96
N TYR A 97 -9.11 5.68 -8.87
CA TYR A 97 -10.41 5.09 -8.51
C TYR A 97 -10.27 3.99 -7.44
N ARG A 98 -9.29 3.11 -7.59
CA ARG A 98 -9.08 2.02 -6.62
C ARG A 98 -8.65 2.54 -5.25
N GLY A 99 -7.82 3.58 -5.21
CA GLY A 99 -7.45 4.23 -3.96
C GLY A 99 -8.65 4.84 -3.26
N TRP A 100 -9.55 5.46 -4.00
CA TRP A 100 -10.80 6.00 -3.49
C TRP A 100 -11.71 4.90 -2.93
N LEU A 101 -11.86 3.76 -3.64
CA LEU A 101 -12.63 2.62 -3.15
C LEU A 101 -12.04 2.05 -1.86
N PHE A 102 -10.73 1.94 -1.79
CA PHE A 102 -10.05 1.47 -0.57
C PHE A 102 -10.34 2.40 0.61
N GLY A 103 -10.27 3.71 0.40
CA GLY A 103 -10.59 4.69 1.44
C GLY A 103 -12.03 4.59 1.93
N LYS A 104 -12.99 4.40 1.01
CA LYS A 104 -14.40 4.19 1.38
C LYS A 104 -14.60 2.88 2.15
N ALA A 105 -13.98 1.81 1.70
CA ALA A 105 -14.02 0.52 2.39
C ALA A 105 -13.42 0.61 3.80
N TRP A 106 -12.34 1.34 3.97
CA TRP A 106 -11.72 1.58 5.26
C TRP A 106 -12.68 2.25 6.25
N LYS A 107 -13.42 3.25 5.78
CA LYS A 107 -14.43 3.95 6.59
C LYS A 107 -15.63 3.07 6.95
N CYS A 108 -15.94 2.08 6.12
CA CYS A 108 -17.05 1.15 6.33
C CYS A 108 -16.68 -0.07 7.18
N PHE A 109 -15.41 -0.19 7.58
CA PHE A 109 -14.97 -1.33 8.38
C PHE A 109 -15.62 -1.30 9.77
N ASN A 110 -16.25 -2.43 10.13
CA ASN A 110 -16.85 -2.59 11.45
C ASN A 110 -15.91 -3.39 12.34
N GLU A 111 -15.40 -2.74 13.38
CA GLU A 111 -14.45 -3.36 14.30
C GLU A 111 -15.07 -4.50 15.14
N SER A 112 -16.37 -4.44 15.38
CA SER A 112 -17.06 -5.49 16.14
C SER A 112 -17.20 -6.80 15.37
N THR A 113 -17.50 -6.72 14.08
CA THR A 113 -17.72 -7.91 13.23
C THR A 113 -16.52 -8.22 12.34
N HIS A 114 -15.53 -7.33 12.26
CA HIS A 114 -14.40 -7.41 11.34
C HIS A 114 -14.81 -7.55 9.87
N GLU A 115 -15.92 -6.91 9.51
CA GLU A 115 -16.48 -6.95 8.16
C GLU A 115 -16.61 -5.55 7.59
N VAL A 116 -16.64 -5.46 6.26
CA VAL A 116 -16.86 -4.20 5.54
C VAL A 116 -18.21 -4.27 4.84
N ASN A 117 -19.12 -3.37 5.21
CA ASN A 117 -20.41 -3.21 4.58
C ASN A 117 -20.49 -1.87 3.87
N MET A 118 -20.30 -1.89 2.55
CA MET A 118 -20.39 -0.69 1.74
C MET A 118 -21.83 -0.43 1.30
N PRO A 119 -22.30 0.83 1.36
CA PRO A 119 -23.62 1.17 0.87
C PRO A 119 -23.68 1.09 -0.66
N GLU A 120 -24.87 1.13 -1.21
CA GLU A 120 -25.07 1.12 -2.66
C GLU A 120 -24.42 2.33 -3.34
N ARG A 121 -24.51 3.51 -2.70
CA ARG A 121 -23.91 4.75 -3.20
C ARG A 121 -22.77 5.18 -2.26
N LEU A 122 -21.55 5.13 -2.76
CA LEU A 122 -20.36 5.42 -1.97
C LEU A 122 -20.16 6.89 -1.64
N ASN A 123 -20.73 7.80 -2.40
CA ASN A 123 -20.64 9.23 -2.13
C ASN A 123 -21.39 9.67 -0.87
N THR A 124 -22.23 8.81 -0.30
CA THR A 124 -22.89 9.06 0.98
C THR A 124 -21.96 8.91 2.18
N ILE A 125 -20.81 8.28 1.99
CA ILE A 125 -19.78 8.11 3.02
C ILE A 125 -18.97 9.39 3.12
N GLY A 126 -19.02 10.01 4.26
CA GLY A 126 -18.36 11.29 4.52
C GLY A 126 -16.86 11.31 4.50
#